data_17cb47cccecf6634a0b7d2fb7f6b587c
#
_entry.id   17cb47cccecf6634a0b7d2fb7f6b587c
#
_cell.length_a   1.000
_cell.length_b   1.000
_cell.length_c   1.000
_cell.angle_alpha   90.00
_cell.angle_beta   90.00
_cell.angle_gamma   90.00
#
_symmetry.space_group_name_H-M   'P 1'
#
loop_
_entity.id
_entity.type
_entity.pdbx_description
1 polymer ?
#
loop_
_entity_poly.entity_id
_entity_poly.type
_entity_poly.pdbx_seq_one_letter_code
_entity_poly.pdbx_strand_id
1 'polypeptide(L)'
;MGFDFNADDIFEMAERIERNGAKFYRTAAEKVADSSAKEFLLGLAGMEDEHEKTFALLRADLSKQEKAATVFDPEGESALYLRALADTEVFFKKEIDVSSMEEILKAAITAEKDSIVFYLGMMQFVPEELGKDKLGKIIKEEMEHIRILSNELVSLKR
;
A
#
# COMPACT_ATOMS: atom_id res chain seq x y z
N MET A 1 -27.65 -7.45 -8.28
CA MET A 1 -26.41 -8.06 -8.75
C MET A 1 -25.29 -7.76 -7.79
N GLY A 2 -24.94 -8.75 -6.99
CA GLY A 2 -23.82 -8.64 -6.11
C GLY A 2 -22.53 -8.58 -6.94
N PHE A 3 -21.74 -7.56 -6.75
CA PHE A 3 -20.36 -7.64 -7.17
C PHE A 3 -19.71 -8.67 -6.26
N ASP A 4 -19.32 -9.79 -6.82
CA ASP A 4 -18.57 -10.80 -6.09
C ASP A 4 -17.16 -10.30 -5.85
N PHE A 5 -17.06 -9.32 -4.97
CA PHE A 5 -15.79 -8.78 -4.52
C PHE A 5 -15.27 -9.76 -3.47
N ASN A 6 -14.37 -10.64 -3.89
CA ASN A 6 -13.85 -11.69 -3.05
C ASN A 6 -12.47 -11.31 -2.44
N ALA A 7 -11.97 -12.16 -1.58
CA ALA A 7 -10.68 -11.96 -0.93
C ALA A 7 -9.54 -11.86 -1.94
N ASP A 8 -9.62 -12.61 -3.03
CA ASP A 8 -8.61 -12.56 -4.10
C ASP A 8 -8.51 -11.15 -4.70
N ASP A 9 -9.66 -10.52 -4.97
CA ASP A 9 -9.72 -9.15 -5.50
C ASP A 9 -9.09 -8.15 -4.53
N ILE A 10 -9.35 -8.31 -3.24
CA ILE A 10 -8.80 -7.43 -2.18
C ILE A 10 -7.28 -7.54 -2.12
N PHE A 11 -6.76 -8.76 -2.12
CA PHE A 11 -5.31 -8.97 -2.09
C PHE A 11 -4.65 -8.51 -3.39
N GLU A 12 -5.32 -8.65 -4.53
CA GLU A 12 -4.85 -8.09 -5.81
C GLU A 12 -4.74 -6.57 -5.74
N MET A 13 -5.73 -5.90 -5.13
CA MET A 13 -5.68 -4.45 -4.92
C MET A 13 -4.50 -4.06 -4.03
N ALA A 14 -4.25 -4.81 -2.97
CA ALA A 14 -3.10 -4.59 -2.10
C ALA A 14 -1.77 -4.73 -2.86
N GLU A 15 -1.62 -5.78 -3.67
CA GLU A 15 -0.46 -5.94 -4.54
C GLU A 15 -0.26 -4.74 -5.47
N ARG A 16 -1.34 -4.23 -6.03
CA ARG A 16 -1.32 -3.08 -6.93
C ARG A 16 -0.89 -1.81 -6.21
N ILE A 17 -1.37 -1.60 -4.99
CA ILE A 17 -0.96 -0.45 -4.14
C ILE A 17 0.55 -0.48 -3.94
N GLU A 18 1.10 -1.62 -3.55
CA GLU A 18 2.54 -1.76 -3.31
C GLU A 18 3.36 -1.59 -4.59
N ARG A 19 2.91 -2.17 -5.68
CA ARG A 19 3.56 -2.01 -7.00
C ARG A 19 3.60 -0.55 -7.42
N ASN A 20 2.50 0.16 -7.23
CA ASN A 20 2.42 1.58 -7.56
C ASN A 20 3.34 2.39 -6.64
N GLY A 21 3.45 2.02 -5.37
CA GLY A 21 4.37 2.64 -4.42
C GLY A 21 5.82 2.46 -4.83
N ALA A 22 6.22 1.25 -5.17
CA ALA A 22 7.58 0.97 -5.65
C ALA A 22 7.90 1.78 -6.91
N LYS A 23 6.97 1.84 -7.85
CA LYS A 23 7.11 2.62 -9.08
C LYS A 23 7.25 4.11 -8.77
N PHE A 24 6.44 4.63 -7.86
CA PHE A 24 6.51 6.02 -7.41
C PHE A 24 7.92 6.36 -6.90
N TYR A 25 8.44 5.57 -5.96
CA TYR A 25 9.76 5.83 -5.38
C TYR A 25 10.89 5.70 -6.41
N ARG A 26 10.81 4.76 -7.33
CA ARG A 26 11.80 4.62 -8.41
C ARG A 26 11.76 5.81 -9.37
N THR A 27 10.57 6.23 -9.77
CA THR A 27 10.40 7.41 -10.64
C THR A 27 10.92 8.67 -9.96
N ALA A 28 10.62 8.86 -8.68
CA ALA A 28 11.13 9.98 -7.91
C ALA A 28 12.67 9.93 -7.81
N ALA A 29 13.23 8.75 -7.59
CA ALA A 29 14.68 8.56 -7.51
C ALA A 29 15.41 8.97 -8.80
N GLU A 30 14.77 8.75 -9.95
CA GLU A 30 15.33 9.16 -11.26
C GLU A 30 15.37 10.68 -11.42
N LYS A 31 14.50 11.40 -10.72
CA LYS A 31 14.34 12.85 -10.85
C LYS A 31 15.22 13.65 -9.89
N VAL A 32 15.68 13.03 -8.81
CA VAL A 32 16.53 13.73 -7.84
C VAL A 32 18.02 13.64 -8.24
N ALA A 33 18.74 14.73 -8.02
CA ALA A 33 20.16 14.78 -8.36
C ALA A 33 21.07 14.27 -7.23
N ASP A 34 20.63 14.44 -5.98
CA ASP A 34 21.41 14.06 -4.81
C ASP A 34 21.45 12.54 -4.64
N SER A 35 22.66 11.97 -4.54
CA SER A 35 22.83 10.52 -4.44
C SER A 35 22.26 9.93 -3.15
N SER A 36 22.32 10.65 -2.03
CA SER A 36 21.75 10.21 -0.76
C SER A 36 20.23 10.15 -0.83
N ALA A 37 19.59 11.17 -1.42
CA ALA A 37 18.15 11.19 -1.65
C ALA A 37 17.73 10.05 -2.57
N LYS A 38 18.50 9.80 -3.62
CA LYS A 38 18.23 8.69 -4.55
C LYS A 38 18.28 7.34 -3.84
N GLU A 39 19.32 7.07 -3.05
CA GLU A 39 19.44 5.83 -2.28
C GLU A 39 18.31 5.65 -1.28
N PHE A 40 17.91 6.74 -0.62
CA PHE A 40 16.80 6.76 0.32
C PHE A 40 15.49 6.31 -0.38
N LEU A 41 15.19 6.92 -1.52
CA LEU A 41 13.97 6.59 -2.29
C LEU A 41 14.00 5.17 -2.85
N LEU A 42 15.15 4.71 -3.33
CA LEU A 42 15.31 3.34 -3.82
C LEU A 42 15.19 2.31 -2.69
N GLY A 43 15.63 2.66 -1.49
CA GLY A 43 15.43 1.82 -0.30
C GLY A 43 13.95 1.62 0.00
N LEU A 44 13.17 2.69 -0.04
CA LEU A 44 11.71 2.63 0.14
C LEU A 44 11.07 1.78 -0.96
N ALA A 45 11.47 1.95 -2.22
CA ALA A 45 10.97 1.13 -3.32
C ALA A 45 11.18 -0.36 -3.08
N GLY A 46 12.35 -0.73 -2.57
CA GLY A 46 12.67 -2.12 -2.22
C GLY A 46 11.75 -2.67 -1.13
N MET A 47 11.38 -1.86 -0.16
CA MET A 47 10.45 -2.25 0.91
C MET A 47 9.04 -2.50 0.35
N GLU A 48 8.58 -1.65 -0.57
CA GLU A 48 7.29 -1.85 -1.26
C GLU A 48 7.28 -3.15 -2.08
N ASP A 49 8.40 -3.49 -2.73
CA ASP A 49 8.53 -4.75 -3.44
C ASP A 49 8.35 -5.96 -2.50
N GLU A 50 8.89 -5.89 -1.29
CA GLU A 50 8.75 -6.96 -0.30
C GLU A 50 7.30 -7.08 0.20
N HIS A 51 6.61 -5.95 0.39
CA HIS A 51 5.19 -5.95 0.73
C HIS A 51 4.36 -6.57 -0.39
N GLU A 52 4.63 -6.22 -1.64
CA GLU A 52 3.94 -6.81 -2.79
C GLU A 52 4.10 -8.34 -2.80
N LYS A 53 5.31 -8.84 -2.56
CA LYS A 53 5.57 -10.28 -2.48
C LYS A 53 4.77 -10.95 -1.36
N THR A 54 4.68 -10.29 -0.21
CA THR A 54 3.91 -10.79 0.92
C THR A 54 2.43 -10.93 0.55
N PHE A 55 1.85 -9.91 -0.08
CA PHE A 55 0.46 -9.96 -0.54
C PHE A 55 0.25 -11.02 -1.62
N ALA A 56 1.19 -11.18 -2.54
CA ALA A 56 1.13 -12.22 -3.57
C ALA A 56 1.13 -13.63 -2.96
N LEU A 57 1.94 -13.87 -1.93
CA LEU A 57 1.97 -15.13 -1.21
C LEU A 57 0.66 -15.39 -0.45
N LEU A 58 0.12 -14.37 0.22
CA LEU A 58 -1.17 -14.47 0.89
C LEU A 58 -2.29 -14.80 -0.08
N ARG A 59 -2.28 -14.17 -1.25
CA ARG A 59 -3.23 -14.43 -2.31
C ARG A 59 -3.10 -15.85 -2.85
N ALA A 60 -1.88 -16.35 -3.04
CA ALA A 60 -1.63 -17.72 -3.48
C ALA A 60 -2.15 -18.75 -2.47
N ASP A 61 -2.00 -18.48 -1.17
CA ASP A 61 -2.53 -19.34 -0.11
C ASP A 61 -4.06 -19.39 -0.12
N LEU A 62 -4.73 -18.27 -0.44
CA LEU A 62 -6.18 -18.25 -0.62
C LEU A 62 -6.64 -19.19 -1.72
N SER A 63 -5.88 -19.31 -2.81
CA SER A 63 -6.27 -20.15 -3.93
C SER A 63 -6.22 -21.64 -3.60
N LYS A 64 -5.48 -22.04 -2.54
CA LYS A 64 -5.43 -23.41 -2.05
C LYS A 64 -6.57 -23.76 -1.11
N GLN A 65 -7.21 -22.77 -0.49
CA GLN A 65 -8.22 -22.93 0.57
C GLN A 65 -9.63 -22.57 0.13
N GLU A 66 -10.01 -22.88 -1.09
CA GLU A 66 -11.35 -22.58 -1.65
C GLU A 66 -11.67 -21.09 -1.76
N LYS A 67 -11.37 -20.52 -2.89
CA LYS A 67 -11.72 -19.14 -3.28
C LYS A 67 -13.20 -18.79 -3.12
N ALA A 68 -14.06 -19.80 -3.11
CA ALA A 68 -15.51 -19.61 -3.18
C ALA A 68 -16.20 -19.47 -1.82
N ALA A 69 -15.53 -19.85 -0.73
CA ALA A 69 -16.20 -19.99 0.56
C ALA A 69 -15.95 -18.84 1.53
N THR A 70 -15.10 -17.91 1.19
CA THR A 70 -14.71 -16.85 2.10
C THR A 70 -15.52 -15.59 1.86
N VAL A 71 -16.76 -15.64 2.28
CA VAL A 71 -17.53 -14.42 2.46
C VAL A 71 -17.09 -13.84 3.80
N PHE A 72 -16.04 -13.01 3.76
CA PHE A 72 -15.54 -12.31 4.93
C PHE A 72 -16.52 -11.24 5.39
N ASP A 73 -17.43 -10.87 4.54
CA ASP A 73 -18.28 -9.71 4.68
C ASP A 73 -19.67 -10.08 4.14
N PRO A 74 -20.49 -10.80 4.96
CA PRO A 74 -21.79 -11.29 4.52
C PRO A 74 -22.74 -10.20 4.01
N GLU A 75 -22.54 -8.97 4.46
CA GLU A 75 -23.39 -7.84 4.11
C GLU A 75 -22.78 -6.92 3.03
N GLY A 76 -21.52 -7.15 2.65
CA GLY A 76 -20.85 -6.43 1.58
C GLY A 76 -20.41 -5.01 1.93
N GLU A 77 -20.52 -4.59 3.17
CA GLU A 77 -20.19 -3.23 3.60
C GLU A 77 -18.70 -2.92 3.50
N SER A 78 -17.86 -3.86 3.93
CA SER A 78 -16.40 -3.68 3.89
C SER A 78 -15.88 -3.70 2.46
N ALA A 79 -16.45 -4.55 1.62
CA ALA A 79 -16.12 -4.60 0.19
C ALA A 79 -16.48 -3.28 -0.49
N LEU A 80 -17.63 -2.70 -0.18
CA LEU A 80 -18.04 -1.39 -0.71
C LEU A 80 -17.09 -0.29 -0.26
N TYR A 81 -16.68 -0.31 1.01
CA TYR A 81 -15.71 0.65 1.55
C TYR A 81 -14.38 0.58 0.82
N LEU A 82 -13.81 -0.62 0.67
CA LEU A 82 -12.52 -0.80 -0.01
C LEU A 82 -12.60 -0.41 -1.48
N ARG A 83 -13.71 -0.74 -2.14
CA ARG A 83 -13.92 -0.35 -3.52
C ARG A 83 -14.01 1.17 -3.67
N ALA A 84 -14.68 1.84 -2.75
CA ALA A 84 -14.77 3.30 -2.74
C ALA A 84 -13.39 3.93 -2.63
N LEU A 85 -12.52 3.41 -1.77
CA LEU A 85 -11.13 3.88 -1.66
C LEU A 85 -10.36 3.65 -2.96
N ALA A 86 -10.51 2.48 -3.58
CA ALA A 86 -9.83 2.17 -4.84
C ALA A 86 -10.32 3.05 -5.99
N ASP A 87 -11.64 3.29 -6.06
CA ASP A 87 -12.24 4.08 -7.13
C ASP A 87 -11.88 5.57 -7.03
N THR A 88 -11.53 6.07 -5.86
CA THR A 88 -11.11 7.46 -5.68
C THR A 88 -9.66 7.72 -6.08
N GLU A 89 -8.94 6.69 -6.51
CA GLU A 89 -7.56 6.79 -7.00
C GLU A 89 -6.59 7.46 -6.02
N VAL A 90 -6.81 7.24 -4.72
CA VAL A 90 -5.98 7.86 -3.68
C VAL A 90 -4.58 7.23 -3.55
N PHE A 91 -4.32 6.11 -4.23
CA PHE A 91 -3.10 5.34 -4.08
C PHE A 91 -2.12 5.57 -5.23
N PHE A 92 -1.13 6.43 -5.03
CA PHE A 92 0.03 6.60 -5.92
C PHE A 92 -0.28 6.81 -7.42
N LYS A 93 -1.52 7.15 -7.81
CA LYS A 93 -1.92 7.28 -9.22
C LYS A 93 -1.89 8.71 -9.75
N LYS A 94 -1.78 9.70 -8.88
CA LYS A 94 -1.74 11.10 -9.32
C LYS A 94 -0.40 11.40 -9.95
N GLU A 95 -0.41 12.20 -11.02
CA GLU A 95 0.80 12.84 -11.47
C GLU A 95 1.35 13.68 -10.32
N ILE A 96 2.55 13.33 -9.88
CA ILE A 96 3.14 13.96 -8.73
C ILE A 96 4.15 14.97 -9.23
N ASP A 97 4.13 16.14 -8.62
CA ASP A 97 5.16 17.12 -8.83
C ASP A 97 6.45 16.63 -8.17
N VAL A 98 7.33 16.05 -8.99
CA VAL A 98 8.65 15.59 -8.58
C VAL A 98 9.71 16.69 -8.70
N SER A 99 9.30 17.96 -8.81
CA SER A 99 10.20 19.09 -8.97
C SER A 99 11.08 19.36 -7.75
N SER A 100 10.67 18.92 -6.57
CA SER A 100 11.44 19.09 -5.35
C SER A 100 11.32 17.89 -4.42
N MET A 101 12.34 17.64 -3.62
CA MET A 101 12.31 16.60 -2.61
C MET A 101 11.19 16.84 -1.59
N GLU A 102 10.92 18.10 -1.23
CA GLU A 102 9.81 18.44 -0.34
C GLU A 102 8.46 17.95 -0.87
N GLU A 103 8.17 18.19 -2.15
CA GLU A 103 6.91 17.75 -2.77
C GLU A 103 6.83 16.22 -2.88
N ILE A 104 7.95 15.57 -3.20
CA ILE A 104 8.04 14.11 -3.23
C ILE A 104 7.69 13.52 -1.86
N LEU A 105 8.30 14.05 -0.80
CA LEU A 105 8.08 13.56 0.56
C LEU A 105 6.64 13.77 1.02
N LYS A 106 6.05 14.92 0.73
CA LYS A 106 4.65 15.21 1.06
C LYS A 106 3.69 14.25 0.34
N ALA A 107 3.92 14.03 -0.93
CA ALA A 107 3.11 13.11 -1.72
C ALA A 107 3.24 11.67 -1.21
N ALA A 108 4.46 11.25 -0.89
CA ALA A 108 4.72 9.93 -0.33
C ALA A 108 4.00 9.72 1.01
N ILE A 109 4.09 10.68 1.93
CA ILE A 109 3.41 10.61 3.23
C ILE A 109 1.90 10.46 3.03
N THR A 110 1.31 11.22 2.14
CA THR A 110 -0.12 11.12 1.82
C THR A 110 -0.47 9.73 1.29
N ALA A 111 0.31 9.21 0.36
CA ALA A 111 0.08 7.89 -0.23
C ALA A 111 0.23 6.76 0.80
N GLU A 112 1.22 6.86 1.69
CA GLU A 112 1.39 5.90 2.78
C GLU A 112 0.20 5.89 3.74
N LYS A 113 -0.32 7.08 4.09
CA LYS A 113 -1.53 7.20 4.91
C LYS A 113 -2.73 6.55 4.24
N ASP A 114 -2.90 6.77 2.94
CA ASP A 114 -3.99 6.18 2.16
C ASP A 114 -3.88 4.64 2.14
N SER A 115 -2.66 4.12 1.98
CA SER A 115 -2.41 2.68 2.03
C SER A 115 -2.78 2.09 3.38
N ILE A 116 -2.39 2.74 4.48
CA ILE A 116 -2.73 2.31 5.84
C ILE A 116 -4.25 2.26 6.03
N VAL A 117 -4.97 3.28 5.58
CA VAL A 117 -6.44 3.32 5.67
C VAL A 117 -7.05 2.12 4.95
N PHE A 118 -6.55 1.78 3.76
CA PHE A 118 -7.00 0.61 3.01
C PHE A 118 -6.73 -0.69 3.79
N TYR A 119 -5.50 -0.86 4.31
CA TYR A 119 -5.10 -2.07 5.04
C TYR A 119 -5.83 -2.23 6.37
N LEU A 120 -6.14 -1.13 7.06
CA LEU A 120 -6.98 -1.17 8.26
C LEU A 120 -8.39 -1.67 7.93
N GLY A 121 -8.93 -1.26 6.79
CA GLY A 121 -10.20 -1.79 6.28
C GLY A 121 -10.13 -3.29 6.02
N MET A 122 -9.05 -3.76 5.39
CA MET A 122 -8.83 -5.19 5.17
C MET A 122 -8.79 -5.98 6.49
N MET A 123 -8.15 -5.44 7.52
CA MET A 123 -8.03 -6.10 8.83
C MET A 123 -9.37 -6.39 9.49
N GLN A 124 -10.42 -5.63 9.16
CA GLN A 124 -11.73 -5.80 9.75
C GLN A 124 -12.39 -7.13 9.33
N PHE A 125 -12.00 -7.68 8.19
CA PHE A 125 -12.67 -8.87 7.66
C PHE A 125 -11.72 -9.96 7.18
N VAL A 126 -10.41 -9.78 7.18
CA VAL A 126 -9.47 -10.87 6.88
C VAL A 126 -9.34 -11.75 8.12
N PRO A 127 -9.69 -13.06 8.04
CA PRO A 127 -9.52 -13.97 9.16
C PRO A 127 -8.07 -14.15 9.56
N GLU A 128 -7.83 -14.49 10.83
CA GLU A 128 -6.48 -14.75 11.35
C GLU A 128 -5.74 -15.84 10.56
N GLU A 129 -6.45 -16.89 10.16
CA GLU A 129 -5.89 -18.01 9.40
C GLU A 129 -5.42 -17.59 8.00
N LEU A 130 -5.90 -16.47 7.49
CA LEU A 130 -5.58 -15.99 6.14
C LEU A 130 -4.57 -14.84 6.11
N GLY A 131 -3.84 -14.64 7.20
CA GLY A 131 -2.72 -13.72 7.20
C GLY A 131 -2.96 -12.37 7.86
N LYS A 132 -3.94 -12.27 8.75
CA LYS A 132 -4.20 -11.04 9.52
C LYS A 132 -2.95 -10.53 10.25
N ASP A 133 -2.15 -11.43 10.81
CA ASP A 133 -0.91 -11.08 11.50
C ASP A 133 0.11 -10.45 10.54
N LYS A 134 0.24 -11.00 9.34
CA LYS A 134 1.15 -10.47 8.32
C LYS A 134 0.71 -9.10 7.84
N LEU A 135 -0.60 -8.92 7.69
CA LEU A 135 -1.20 -7.62 7.34
C LEU A 135 -0.93 -6.59 8.43
N GLY A 136 -1.10 -6.96 9.70
CA GLY A 136 -0.77 -6.10 10.85
C GLY A 136 0.69 -5.68 10.86
N LYS A 137 1.60 -6.59 10.49
CA LYS A 137 3.03 -6.28 10.37
C LYS A 137 3.30 -5.27 9.27
N ILE A 138 2.68 -5.44 8.10
CA ILE A 138 2.81 -4.50 6.98
C ILE A 138 2.33 -3.10 7.41
N ILE A 139 1.18 -3.02 8.10
CA ILE A 139 0.66 -1.73 8.59
C ILE A 139 1.69 -1.03 9.50
N LYS A 140 2.36 -1.78 10.39
CA LYS A 140 3.41 -1.21 11.24
C LYS A 140 4.60 -0.72 10.44
N GLU A 141 4.98 -1.43 9.39
CA GLU A 141 6.07 -1.05 8.50
C GLU A 141 5.70 0.21 7.71
N GLU A 142 4.44 0.35 7.27
CA GLU A 142 3.96 1.58 6.63
C GLU A 142 3.97 2.77 7.58
N MET A 143 3.62 2.56 8.84
CA MET A 143 3.75 3.59 9.87
C MET A 143 5.19 4.04 10.03
N GLU A 144 6.14 3.10 9.97
CA GLU A 144 7.57 3.40 10.01
C GLU A 144 8.02 4.19 8.78
N HIS A 145 7.49 3.87 7.58
CA HIS A 145 7.74 4.65 6.37
C HIS A 145 7.32 6.10 6.56
N ILE A 146 6.14 6.34 7.13
CA ILE A 146 5.66 7.70 7.43
C ILE A 146 6.64 8.41 8.38
N ARG A 147 7.10 7.70 9.41
CA ARG A 147 8.07 8.28 10.37
C ARG A 147 9.37 8.67 9.67
N ILE A 148 9.90 7.79 8.84
CA ILE A 148 11.14 8.03 8.08
C ILE A 148 10.96 9.22 7.13
N LEU A 149 9.87 9.22 6.37
CA LEU A 149 9.56 10.30 5.43
C LEU A 149 9.36 11.64 6.13
N SER A 150 8.69 11.63 7.28
CA SER A 150 8.45 12.83 8.07
C SER A 150 9.74 13.41 8.64
N ASN A 151 10.64 12.55 9.09
CA ASN A 151 11.96 12.98 9.59
C ASN A 151 12.77 13.64 8.48
N GLU A 152 12.77 13.08 7.28
CA GLU A 152 13.43 13.68 6.12
C GLU A 152 12.84 15.04 5.78
N LEU A 153 11.50 15.13 5.78
CA LEU A 153 10.81 16.39 5.48
C LEU A 153 11.16 17.48 6.50
N VAL A 154 11.19 17.15 7.78
CA VAL A 154 11.58 18.09 8.84
C VAL A 154 13.03 18.51 8.66
N SER A 155 13.92 17.60 8.30
CA SER A 155 15.34 17.89 8.07
C SER A 155 15.56 18.89 6.93
N LEU A 156 14.73 18.83 5.88
CA LEU A 156 14.83 19.77 4.75
C LEU A 156 14.47 21.21 5.15
N LYS A 157 13.71 21.39 6.24
CA LYS A 157 13.26 22.72 6.70
C LYS A 157 14.21 23.39 7.69
N ARG A 158 15.29 22.73 8.05
CA ARG A 158 16.31 23.27 8.99
C ARG A 158 17.47 23.98 8.28
#